data_35c4bf6c5624d8e6b2635803980d7d3d
#
_entry.id   35c4bf6c5624d8e6b2635803980d7d3d
#
_cell.length_a   1.000
_cell.length_b   1.000
_cell.length_c   1.000
_cell.angle_alpha   90.00
_cell.angle_beta   90.00
_cell.angle_gamma   90.00
#
_symmetry.space_group_name_H-M   'P 1'
#
loop_
_entity.id
_entity.type
_entity.pdbx_description
1 polymer ?
#
loop_
_entity_poly.entity_id
_entity_poly.type
_entity_poly.pdbx_seq_one_letter_code
_entity_poly.pdbx_strand_id
1 'polypeptide(L)'
;MEFTKEDNEAVNWCEKTYPELTEEYKKIMMEQYVLFCKKHRNYGTGNINVGTNLETNNDVKLALTGLWFRLNDKIQRLKQLVVLGEPDTVGESIQDTFQDMSIYGIIAQLVQQKKFK
;
A
#
# COMPACT_ATOMS: atom_id res chain seq x y z
N MET A 1 8.09 17.32 -1.69
CA MET A 1 6.88 17.80 -1.00
C MET A 1 7.30 18.64 0.18
N GLU A 2 6.78 19.86 0.23
CA GLU A 2 7.03 20.73 1.37
C GLU A 2 5.80 20.76 2.28
N PHE A 3 6.04 20.71 3.57
CA PHE A 3 4.96 20.85 4.55
C PHE A 3 4.64 22.33 4.77
N THR A 4 3.35 22.62 4.81
CA THR A 4 2.88 23.94 5.22
C THR A 4 3.10 24.12 6.73
N LYS A 5 2.93 25.37 7.21
CA LYS A 5 2.93 25.63 8.65
C LYS A 5 1.87 24.81 9.37
N GLU A 6 0.69 24.69 8.78
CA GLU A 6 -0.43 23.92 9.34
C GLU A 6 -0.10 22.43 9.40
N ASP A 7 0.55 21.88 8.35
CA ASP A 7 1.00 20.48 8.34
C ASP A 7 1.97 20.21 9.50
N ASN A 8 2.96 21.08 9.65
CA ASN A 8 3.96 20.96 10.71
C ASN A 8 3.33 21.06 12.11
N GLU A 9 2.38 21.96 12.31
CA GLU A 9 1.66 22.09 13.57
C GLU A 9 0.87 20.82 13.90
N ALA A 10 0.20 20.22 12.93
CA ALA A 10 -0.54 18.98 13.11
C ALA A 10 0.39 17.82 13.48
N VAL A 11 1.51 17.68 12.76
CA VAL A 11 2.49 16.62 13.04
C VAL A 11 3.09 16.79 14.42
N ASN A 12 3.54 18.00 14.77
CA ASN A 12 4.15 18.28 16.07
C ASN A 12 3.17 18.02 17.21
N TRP A 13 1.92 18.43 17.05
CA TRP A 13 0.89 18.18 18.03
C TRP A 13 0.67 16.68 18.25
N CYS A 14 0.57 15.92 17.18
CA CYS A 14 0.33 14.49 17.25
C CYS A 14 1.52 13.74 17.86
N GLU A 15 2.74 14.09 17.47
CA GLU A 15 3.94 13.45 18.01
C GLU A 15 4.14 13.77 19.50
N LYS A 16 3.73 14.94 19.92
CA LYS A 16 3.80 15.34 21.34
C LYS A 16 2.70 14.70 22.18
N THR A 17 1.48 14.62 21.63
CA THR A 17 0.31 14.10 22.33
C THR A 17 0.26 12.56 22.33
N TYR A 18 0.67 11.95 21.24
CA TYR A 18 0.62 10.50 21.04
C TYR A 18 1.98 9.95 20.55
N PRO A 19 3.02 10.02 21.39
CA PRO A 19 4.38 9.65 20.96
C PRO A 19 4.52 8.18 20.55
N GLU A 20 3.91 7.26 21.28
CA GLU A 20 4.00 5.83 20.95
C GLU A 20 3.29 5.49 19.64
N LEU A 21 2.13 6.07 19.41
CA LEU A 21 1.36 5.87 18.20
C LEU A 21 2.14 6.37 16.97
N THR A 22 2.67 7.59 17.05
CA THR A 22 3.37 8.18 15.90
C THR A 22 4.69 7.48 15.60
N GLU A 23 5.39 7.04 16.63
CA GLU A 23 6.61 6.26 16.49
C GLU A 23 6.33 4.92 15.76
N GLU A 24 5.30 4.20 16.20
CA GLU A 24 4.93 2.92 15.58
C GLU A 24 4.41 3.10 14.16
N TYR A 25 3.66 4.17 13.90
CA TYR A 25 3.19 4.50 12.56
C TYR A 25 4.37 4.68 11.59
N LYS A 26 5.38 5.45 11.98
CA LYS A 26 6.58 5.66 11.16
C LYS A 26 7.34 4.36 10.93
N LYS A 27 7.44 3.53 11.97
CA LYS A 27 8.12 2.23 11.87
C LYS A 27 7.43 1.33 10.84
N ILE A 28 6.10 1.24 10.90
CA ILE A 28 5.32 0.45 9.94
C ILE A 28 5.52 0.99 8.52
N MET A 29 5.46 2.31 8.33
CA MET A 29 5.71 2.92 7.02
C MET A 29 7.10 2.55 6.48
N MET A 30 8.13 2.63 7.32
CA MET A 30 9.51 2.34 6.89
C MET A 30 9.71 0.86 6.58
N GLU A 31 9.12 -0.03 7.35
CA GLU A 31 9.15 -1.46 7.07
C GLU A 31 8.50 -1.78 5.71
N GLN A 32 7.37 -1.15 5.43
CA GLN A 32 6.68 -1.32 4.15
C GLN A 32 7.47 -0.73 2.99
N TYR A 33 8.11 0.40 3.20
CA TYR A 33 8.98 1.00 2.19
C TYR A 33 10.15 0.08 1.84
N VAL A 34 10.82 -0.48 2.83
CA VAL A 34 11.92 -1.43 2.61
C VAL A 34 11.43 -2.66 1.85
N LEU A 35 10.29 -3.22 2.23
CA LEU A 35 9.69 -4.36 1.54
C LEU A 35 9.35 -4.02 0.08
N PHE A 36 8.75 -2.87 -0.15
CA PHE A 36 8.48 -2.37 -1.49
C PHE A 36 9.76 -2.29 -2.33
N CYS A 37 10.83 -1.70 -1.78
CA CYS A 37 12.10 -1.57 -2.49
C CYS A 37 12.72 -2.92 -2.84
N LYS A 38 12.67 -3.88 -1.92
CA LYS A 38 13.16 -5.24 -2.17
C LYS A 38 12.39 -5.92 -3.30
N LYS A 39 11.07 -5.81 -3.29
CA LYS A 39 10.21 -6.36 -4.35
C LYS A 39 10.44 -5.66 -5.68
N HIS A 40 10.53 -4.35 -5.67
CA HIS A 40 10.75 -3.56 -6.89
C HIS A 40 12.11 -3.86 -7.53
N ARG A 41 13.12 -4.10 -6.71
CA ARG A 41 14.44 -4.53 -7.17
C ARG A 41 14.37 -5.86 -7.94
N ASN A 42 13.51 -6.79 -7.51
CA ASN A 42 13.34 -8.10 -8.15
C ASN A 42 12.40 -8.05 -9.37
N TYR A 43 11.29 -7.34 -9.25
CA TYR A 43 10.20 -7.41 -10.22
C TYR A 43 10.07 -6.18 -11.10
N GLY A 44 10.64 -5.03 -10.70
CA GLY A 44 10.38 -3.78 -11.38
C GLY A 44 8.88 -3.51 -11.44
N THR A 45 8.37 -3.11 -12.60
CA THR A 45 6.94 -2.87 -12.79
C THR A 45 6.18 -4.11 -13.25
N GLY A 46 6.87 -5.23 -13.49
CA GLY A 46 6.35 -6.38 -14.24
C GLY A 46 5.09 -7.01 -13.68
N ASN A 47 4.91 -6.97 -12.36
CA ASN A 47 3.73 -7.54 -11.71
C ASN A 47 2.52 -6.60 -11.67
N ILE A 48 2.67 -5.36 -12.13
CA ILE A 48 1.64 -4.32 -12.07
C ILE A 48 1.28 -3.79 -13.45
N ASN A 49 2.25 -3.75 -14.39
CA ASN A 49 2.12 -3.06 -15.67
C ASN A 49 1.16 -3.73 -16.67
N VAL A 50 0.79 -4.98 -16.45
CA VAL A 50 -0.11 -5.75 -17.32
C VAL A 50 0.34 -5.73 -18.80
N GLY A 51 1.67 -5.81 -19.01
CA GLY A 51 2.26 -5.82 -20.34
C GLY A 51 2.39 -4.44 -21.01
N THR A 52 2.12 -3.36 -20.31
CA THR A 52 2.23 -2.00 -20.82
C THR A 52 3.46 -1.29 -20.25
N ASN A 53 3.75 -0.08 -20.74
CA ASN A 53 4.80 0.77 -20.17
C ASN A 53 4.27 1.83 -19.18
N LEU A 54 2.97 1.77 -18.85
CA LEU A 54 2.32 2.65 -17.87
C LEU A 54 2.36 4.15 -18.22
N GLU A 55 2.44 4.48 -19.50
CA GLU A 55 2.58 5.88 -19.93
C GLU A 55 1.26 6.51 -20.37
N THR A 56 0.37 5.75 -21.02
CA THR A 56 -0.91 6.28 -21.49
C THR A 56 -1.98 6.20 -20.41
N ASN A 57 -3.05 6.98 -20.58
CA ASN A 57 -4.19 6.90 -19.66
C ASN A 57 -4.87 5.53 -19.69
N ASN A 58 -4.90 4.88 -20.84
CA ASN A 58 -5.42 3.50 -20.95
C ASN A 58 -4.54 2.51 -20.19
N ASP A 59 -3.23 2.64 -20.29
CA ASP A 59 -2.27 1.81 -19.54
C ASP A 59 -2.50 1.95 -18.03
N VAL A 60 -2.64 3.19 -17.56
CA VAL A 60 -2.91 3.49 -16.15
C VAL A 60 -4.22 2.86 -15.70
N LYS A 61 -5.29 3.04 -16.49
CA LYS A 61 -6.59 2.45 -16.18
C LYS A 61 -6.52 0.93 -16.08
N LEU A 62 -5.79 0.28 -16.99
CA LEU A 62 -5.63 -1.17 -16.98
C LEU A 62 -4.89 -1.64 -15.73
N ALA A 63 -3.79 -0.97 -15.37
CA ALA A 63 -3.03 -1.30 -14.18
C ALA A 63 -3.85 -1.09 -12.90
N LEU A 64 -4.60 0.02 -12.81
CA LEU A 64 -5.47 0.29 -11.67
C LEU A 64 -6.59 -0.74 -11.56
N THR A 65 -7.13 -1.21 -12.69
CA THR A 65 -8.12 -2.28 -12.70
C THR A 65 -7.53 -3.58 -12.14
N GLY A 66 -6.30 -3.92 -12.53
CA GLY A 66 -5.58 -5.06 -11.96
C GLY A 66 -5.38 -4.95 -10.45
N LEU A 67 -5.00 -3.77 -9.97
CA LEU A 67 -4.87 -3.49 -8.54
C LEU A 67 -6.22 -3.60 -7.81
N TRP A 68 -7.30 -3.15 -8.45
CA TRP A 68 -8.65 -3.30 -7.88
C TRP A 68 -8.99 -4.78 -7.65
N PHE A 69 -8.68 -5.66 -8.59
CA PHE A 69 -8.91 -7.09 -8.41
C PHE A 69 -8.10 -7.65 -7.23
N ARG A 70 -6.84 -7.25 -7.10
CA ARG A 70 -6.00 -7.68 -5.98
C ARG A 70 -6.54 -7.19 -4.64
N LEU A 71 -6.99 -5.93 -4.56
CA LEU A 71 -7.60 -5.38 -3.36
C LEU A 71 -8.91 -6.08 -3.04
N ASN A 72 -9.72 -6.40 -4.04
CA ASN A 72 -10.96 -7.14 -3.83
C ASN A 72 -10.70 -8.53 -3.22
N ASP A 73 -9.68 -9.24 -3.68
CA ASP A 73 -9.29 -10.53 -3.09
C ASP A 73 -8.91 -10.36 -1.61
N LYS A 74 -8.17 -9.33 -1.27
CA LYS A 74 -7.79 -9.03 0.12
C LYS A 74 -9.02 -8.68 0.97
N ILE A 75 -9.96 -7.91 0.42
CA ILE A 75 -11.23 -7.59 1.10
C ILE A 75 -12.03 -8.85 1.40
N GLN A 76 -12.14 -9.78 0.45
CA GLN A 76 -12.83 -11.05 0.66
C GLN A 76 -12.15 -11.88 1.75
N ARG A 77 -10.84 -11.90 1.76
CA ARG A 77 -10.07 -12.57 2.81
C ARG A 77 -10.35 -11.99 4.20
N LEU A 78 -10.34 -10.67 4.32
CA LEU A 78 -10.66 -9.99 5.59
C LEU A 78 -12.09 -10.27 6.03
N LYS A 79 -13.04 -10.32 5.10
CA LYS A 79 -14.41 -10.67 5.41
C LYS A 79 -14.50 -12.05 6.05
N GLN A 80 -13.83 -13.04 5.48
CA GLN A 80 -13.88 -14.42 5.98
C GLN A 80 -13.17 -14.54 7.35
N LEU A 81 -11.97 -13.99 7.47
CA LEU A 81 -11.13 -14.21 8.65
C LEU A 81 -11.45 -13.28 9.80
N VAL A 82 -11.80 -12.01 9.52
CA VAL A 82 -12.02 -11.00 10.56
C VAL A 82 -13.51 -10.86 10.88
N VAL A 83 -14.35 -10.63 9.86
CA VAL A 83 -15.77 -10.36 10.07
C VAL A 83 -16.50 -11.63 10.46
N LEU A 84 -16.28 -12.74 9.76
CA LEU A 84 -16.95 -14.02 10.01
C LEU A 84 -16.17 -14.92 10.98
N GLY A 85 -14.92 -14.59 11.29
CA GLY A 85 -14.13 -15.33 12.26
C GLY A 85 -13.74 -16.74 11.83
N GLU A 86 -13.69 -17.03 10.54
CA GLU A 86 -13.30 -18.33 10.04
C GLU A 86 -11.80 -18.59 10.21
N PRO A 87 -11.38 -19.86 10.41
CA PRO A 87 -9.96 -20.18 10.54
C PRO A 87 -9.21 -19.98 9.22
N ASP A 88 -7.96 -19.51 9.32
CA ASP A 88 -7.06 -19.39 8.18
C ASP A 88 -6.49 -20.78 7.83
N THR A 89 -6.76 -21.25 6.63
CA THR A 89 -6.24 -22.53 6.13
C THR A 89 -5.17 -22.36 5.06
N VAL A 90 -4.82 -21.12 4.70
CA VAL A 90 -3.87 -20.80 3.62
C VAL A 90 -2.49 -20.43 4.16
N GLY A 91 -2.41 -19.94 5.41
CA GLY A 91 -1.15 -19.58 6.05
C GLY A 91 -0.69 -18.14 5.81
N GLU A 92 -1.52 -17.30 5.18
CA GLU A 92 -1.25 -15.87 5.07
C GLU A 92 -1.83 -15.14 6.29
N SER A 93 -1.01 -14.40 7.02
CA SER A 93 -1.47 -13.67 8.20
C SER A 93 -2.39 -12.51 7.85
N ILE A 94 -3.27 -12.13 8.80
CA ILE A 94 -4.11 -10.94 8.66
C ILE A 94 -3.22 -9.69 8.53
N GLN A 95 -2.11 -9.64 9.27
CA GLN A 95 -1.15 -8.54 9.17
C GLN A 95 -0.58 -8.42 7.76
N ASP A 96 -0.19 -9.52 7.12
CA ASP A 96 0.32 -9.51 5.75
C ASP A 96 -0.75 -9.02 4.77
N THR A 97 -2.01 -9.39 5.00
CA THR A 97 -3.12 -8.90 4.19
C THR A 97 -3.25 -7.39 4.26
N PHE A 98 -3.24 -6.81 5.46
CA PHE A 98 -3.28 -5.36 5.62
C PHE A 98 -2.05 -4.66 5.04
N GLN A 99 -0.87 -5.25 5.22
CA GLN A 99 0.37 -4.73 4.65
C GLN A 99 0.29 -4.68 3.12
N ASP A 100 -0.17 -5.75 2.48
CA ASP A 100 -0.35 -5.79 1.02
C ASP A 100 -1.32 -4.70 0.55
N MET A 101 -2.46 -4.53 1.23
CA MET A 101 -3.42 -3.49 0.87
C MET A 101 -2.84 -2.10 0.99
N SER A 102 -2.08 -1.84 2.05
CA SER A 102 -1.40 -0.56 2.28
C SER A 102 -0.41 -0.25 1.14
N ILE A 103 0.42 -1.22 0.78
CA ILE A 103 1.43 -1.06 -0.29
C ILE A 103 0.74 -0.91 -1.66
N TYR A 104 -0.30 -1.68 -1.95
CA TYR A 104 -1.06 -1.55 -3.20
C TYR A 104 -1.69 -0.16 -3.33
N GLY A 105 -2.14 0.43 -2.22
CA GLY A 105 -2.65 1.80 -2.22
C GLY A 105 -1.60 2.83 -2.62
N ILE A 106 -0.37 2.67 -2.16
CA ILE A 106 0.74 3.53 -2.54
C ILE A 106 1.12 3.31 -4.00
N ILE A 107 1.21 2.06 -4.44
CA ILE A 107 1.51 1.72 -5.84
C ILE A 107 0.46 2.34 -6.78
N ALA A 108 -0.81 2.27 -6.42
CA ALA A 108 -1.89 2.89 -7.21
C ALA A 108 -1.66 4.39 -7.40
N GLN A 109 -1.24 5.09 -6.36
CA GLN A 109 -0.92 6.52 -6.44
C GLN A 109 0.28 6.78 -7.35
N LEU A 110 1.32 5.94 -7.25
CA LEU A 110 2.49 6.04 -8.14
C LEU A 110 2.11 5.78 -9.60
N VAL A 111 1.24 4.82 -9.87
CA VAL A 111 0.73 4.52 -11.21
C VAL A 111 -0.05 5.71 -11.77
N GLN A 112 -0.95 6.30 -10.96
CA GLN A 112 -1.73 7.47 -11.37
C GLN A 112 -0.84 8.67 -11.72
N GLN A 113 0.25 8.84 -10.99
CA GLN A 113 1.21 9.94 -11.22
C GLN A 113 2.20 9.62 -12.34
N LYS A 114 2.12 8.44 -12.97
CA LYS A 114 3.08 7.96 -13.98
C LYS A 114 4.53 7.94 -13.45
N LYS A 115 4.65 7.65 -12.16
CA LYS A 115 5.93 7.57 -11.44
C LYS A 115 6.34 6.13 -11.11
N PHE A 116 5.48 5.16 -11.36
CA PHE A 116 5.78 3.75 -11.13
C PHE A 116 6.55 3.22 -12.32
N LYS A 117 7.87 3.10 -12.18
CA LYS A 117 8.80 2.79 -13.27
C LYS A 117 9.77 1.69 -12.88
#